data_93e5b47888a2104edbb8827784935256
#
_entry.id   93e5b47888a2104edbb8827784935256
#
_cell.length_a   1.000
_cell.length_b   1.000
_cell.length_c   1.000
_cell.angle_alpha   90.00
_cell.angle_beta   90.00
_cell.angle_gamma   90.00
#
_symmetry.space_group_name_H-M   'P 1'
#
loop_
_entity.id
_entity.type
_entity.pdbx_description
1 polymer ?
#
loop_
_entity_poly.entity_id
_entity_poly.type
_entity_poly.pdbx_seq_one_letter_code
_entity_poly.pdbx_strand_id
1 'polypeptide(L)'
;MADQKLILIVDDDFELSDGIRAVLETQGHKVIQARDGQQGQQLIYQQRPDLVILDMMMPRKGGYPVLEHFRDKNDAPPIIMITANEGSRHKAYAEYLGVIDYIRKPFAMERLMEAVERGLNPPPPEKNPEKKS
;
A
#
# COMPACT_ATOMS: atom_id res chain seq x y z
N MET A 1 16.97 -9.16 -15.02
CA MET A 1 15.58 -8.86 -15.30
C MET A 1 14.79 -8.76 -14.00
N ALA A 2 14.06 -7.70 -13.78
CA ALA A 2 13.28 -7.56 -12.57
C ALA A 2 12.07 -8.51 -12.61
N ASP A 3 11.75 -9.11 -11.49
CA ASP A 3 10.57 -9.94 -11.39
C ASP A 3 9.30 -9.12 -11.53
N GLN A 4 8.35 -9.64 -12.25
CA GLN A 4 7.03 -9.03 -12.34
C GLN A 4 6.31 -9.23 -11.00
N LYS A 5 5.82 -8.13 -10.44
CA LYS A 5 5.05 -8.16 -9.21
C LYS A 5 3.61 -7.77 -9.48
N LEU A 6 2.71 -8.23 -8.63
CA LEU A 6 1.30 -7.87 -8.69
C LEU A 6 1.03 -6.80 -7.64
N ILE A 7 0.54 -5.65 -8.09
CA ILE A 7 0.27 -4.52 -7.20
C ILE A 7 -1.22 -4.19 -7.28
N LEU A 8 -1.84 -4.05 -6.12
CA LEU A 8 -3.23 -3.65 -6.01
C LEU A 8 -3.30 -2.18 -5.61
N ILE A 9 -4.07 -1.40 -6.34
CA ILE A 9 -4.35 0.00 -5.99
C ILE A 9 -5.81 0.07 -5.54
N VAL A 10 -6.05 0.56 -4.33
CA VAL A 10 -7.38 0.72 -3.76
C VAL A 10 -7.61 2.22 -3.57
N ASP A 11 -8.36 2.82 -4.49
CA ASP A 11 -8.61 4.26 -4.50
C ASP A 11 -9.84 4.52 -5.35
N ASP A 12 -10.74 5.40 -4.88
CA ASP A 12 -11.92 5.78 -5.64
C ASP A 12 -11.63 6.91 -6.64
N ASP A 13 -10.45 7.49 -6.62
CA ASP A 13 -10.00 8.46 -7.60
C ASP A 13 -9.37 7.73 -8.79
N PHE A 14 -10.14 7.55 -9.85
CA PHE A 14 -9.70 6.76 -10.99
C PHE A 14 -8.58 7.43 -11.78
N GLU A 15 -8.57 8.75 -11.88
CA GLU A 15 -7.50 9.45 -12.58
C GLU A 15 -6.16 9.19 -11.91
N LEU A 16 -6.12 9.34 -10.60
CA LEU A 16 -4.91 9.08 -9.85
C LEU A 16 -4.49 7.62 -9.94
N SER A 17 -5.44 6.73 -9.75
CA SER A 17 -5.19 5.30 -9.80
C SER A 17 -4.66 4.87 -11.16
N ASP A 18 -5.27 5.38 -12.24
CA ASP A 18 -4.80 5.07 -13.60
C ASP A 18 -3.40 5.62 -13.87
N GLY A 19 -3.10 6.81 -13.34
CA GLY A 19 -1.76 7.38 -13.47
C GLY A 19 -0.70 6.55 -12.77
N ILE A 20 -1.01 6.09 -11.56
CA ILE A 20 -0.10 5.21 -10.82
C ILE A 20 0.09 3.90 -11.58
N ARG A 21 -1.01 3.32 -12.06
CA ARG A 21 -0.96 2.07 -12.81
C ARG A 21 -0.06 2.20 -14.04
N ALA A 22 -0.21 3.29 -14.80
CA ALA A 22 0.58 3.49 -16.00
C ALA A 22 2.07 3.47 -15.70
N VAL A 23 2.50 4.15 -14.63
CA VAL A 23 3.90 4.18 -14.24
C VAL A 23 4.39 2.79 -13.82
N LEU A 24 3.60 2.09 -13.01
CA LEU A 24 3.99 0.76 -12.54
C LEU A 24 4.08 -0.25 -13.68
N GLU A 25 3.19 -0.14 -14.65
CA GLU A 25 3.23 -1.03 -15.82
C GLU A 25 4.46 -0.78 -16.67
N THR A 26 4.93 0.46 -16.77
CA THR A 26 6.19 0.73 -17.49
C THR A 26 7.38 0.08 -16.80
N GLN A 27 7.27 -0.21 -15.51
CA GLN A 27 8.32 -0.90 -14.77
C GLN A 27 8.18 -2.42 -14.82
N GLY A 28 7.22 -2.91 -15.57
CA GLY A 28 7.03 -4.35 -15.76
C GLY A 28 6.10 -5.02 -14.78
N HIS A 29 5.41 -4.26 -13.92
CA HIS A 29 4.51 -4.86 -12.94
C HIS A 29 3.11 -5.02 -13.49
N LYS A 30 2.38 -5.98 -12.93
CA LYS A 30 0.96 -6.15 -13.20
C LYS A 30 0.18 -5.40 -12.14
N VAL A 31 -0.87 -4.68 -12.55
CA VAL A 31 -1.64 -3.84 -11.63
C VAL A 31 -3.12 -4.20 -11.71
N ILE A 32 -3.73 -4.34 -10.53
CA ILE A 32 -5.18 -4.47 -10.42
C ILE A 32 -5.69 -3.33 -9.55
N GLN A 33 -6.94 -2.98 -9.73
CA GLN A 33 -7.52 -1.79 -9.09
C GLN A 33 -8.83 -2.13 -8.40
N ALA A 34 -9.05 -1.49 -7.25
CA ALA A 34 -10.30 -1.58 -6.51
C ALA A 34 -10.79 -0.16 -6.22
N ARG A 35 -12.10 -0.01 -6.06
CA ARG A 35 -12.76 1.29 -5.88
C ARG A 35 -13.02 1.65 -4.43
N ASP A 36 -13.03 0.67 -3.56
CA ASP A 36 -13.27 0.88 -2.14
C ASP A 36 -12.58 -0.22 -1.34
N GLY A 37 -12.62 -0.06 -0.03
CA GLY A 37 -11.93 -1.01 0.84
C GLY A 37 -12.53 -2.40 0.81
N GLN A 38 -13.83 -2.53 0.59
CA GLN A 38 -14.46 -3.84 0.55
C GLN A 38 -13.96 -4.62 -0.66
N GLN A 39 -13.97 -4.02 -1.83
CA GLN A 39 -13.44 -4.65 -3.04
C GLN A 39 -11.94 -4.93 -2.89
N GLY A 40 -11.21 -3.97 -2.31
CA GLY A 40 -9.77 -4.14 -2.07
C GLY A 40 -9.49 -5.34 -1.18
N GLN A 41 -10.22 -5.47 -0.09
CA GLN A 41 -10.05 -6.60 0.81
C GLN A 41 -10.33 -7.93 0.11
N GLN A 42 -11.38 -7.98 -0.71
CA GLN A 42 -11.70 -9.18 -1.48
C GLN A 42 -10.57 -9.53 -2.44
N LEU A 43 -10.02 -8.54 -3.14
CA LEU A 43 -8.94 -8.76 -4.09
C LEU A 43 -7.65 -9.20 -3.42
N ILE A 44 -7.38 -8.71 -2.20
CA ILE A 44 -6.22 -9.18 -1.45
C ILE A 44 -6.30 -10.68 -1.21
N TYR A 45 -7.47 -11.17 -0.81
CA TYR A 45 -7.65 -12.61 -0.59
C TYR A 45 -7.63 -13.41 -1.88
N GLN A 46 -8.24 -12.89 -2.94
CA GLN A 46 -8.39 -13.63 -4.20
C GLN A 46 -7.12 -13.66 -5.02
N GLN A 47 -6.41 -12.53 -5.07
CA GLN A 47 -5.30 -12.35 -6.00
C GLN A 47 -3.93 -12.38 -5.33
N ARG A 48 -3.87 -12.25 -4.02
CA ARG A 48 -2.62 -12.28 -3.26
C ARG A 48 -1.57 -11.32 -3.82
N PRO A 49 -1.85 -10.00 -3.88
CA PRO A 49 -0.89 -9.06 -4.42
C PRO A 49 0.40 -9.00 -3.59
N ASP A 50 1.46 -8.61 -4.24
CA ASP A 50 2.76 -8.44 -3.58
C ASP A 50 2.85 -7.12 -2.82
N LEU A 51 2.00 -6.16 -3.16
CA LEU A 51 1.98 -4.84 -2.54
C LEU A 51 0.61 -4.22 -2.75
N VAL A 52 0.16 -3.45 -1.76
CA VAL A 52 -1.11 -2.71 -1.85
C VAL A 52 -0.85 -1.23 -1.64
N ILE A 53 -1.40 -0.40 -2.52
CA ILE A 53 -1.45 1.04 -2.34
C ILE A 53 -2.89 1.36 -1.97
N LEU A 54 -3.11 1.91 -0.78
CA LEU A 54 -4.42 2.00 -0.16
C LEU A 54 -4.75 3.43 0.21
N ASP A 55 -5.82 3.97 -0.37
CA ASP A 55 -6.33 5.28 0.03
C ASP A 55 -7.05 5.16 1.38
N MET A 56 -6.80 6.13 2.25
CA MET A 56 -7.43 6.15 3.56
C MET A 56 -8.92 6.52 3.48
N MET A 57 -9.28 7.45 2.61
CA MET A 57 -10.63 8.03 2.57
C MET A 57 -11.38 7.57 1.33
N MET A 58 -12.30 6.65 1.52
CA MET A 58 -13.12 6.10 0.44
C MET A 58 -14.52 5.85 0.95
N PRO A 59 -15.53 5.83 0.05
CA PRO A 59 -16.88 5.44 0.46
C PRO A 59 -16.92 3.96 0.83
N ARG A 60 -17.94 3.60 1.54
CA ARG A 60 -18.24 2.24 2.03
C ARG A 60 -17.22 1.73 3.04
N LYS A 61 -16.01 1.46 2.61
CA LYS A 61 -14.97 0.97 3.52
C LYS A 61 -13.67 1.69 3.21
N GLY A 62 -13.22 2.52 4.12
CA GLY A 62 -11.97 3.26 3.97
C GLY A 62 -10.75 2.42 4.26
N GLY A 63 -9.59 3.08 4.25
CA GLY A 63 -8.33 2.38 4.42
C GLY A 63 -8.12 1.81 5.81
N TYR A 64 -8.54 2.53 6.86
CA TYR A 64 -8.33 2.04 8.23
C TYR A 64 -9.02 0.71 8.49
N PRO A 65 -10.30 0.53 8.15
CA PRO A 65 -10.92 -0.79 8.34
C PRO A 65 -10.18 -1.91 7.62
N VAL A 66 -9.62 -1.64 6.45
CA VAL A 66 -8.82 -2.65 5.74
C VAL A 66 -7.54 -2.97 6.52
N LEU A 67 -6.83 -1.93 6.97
CA LEU A 67 -5.62 -2.12 7.77
C LEU A 67 -5.91 -2.89 9.06
N GLU A 68 -6.99 -2.52 9.74
CA GLU A 68 -7.37 -3.18 10.99
C GLU A 68 -7.68 -4.64 10.77
N HIS A 69 -8.32 -4.95 9.64
CA HIS A 69 -8.63 -6.33 9.31
C HIS A 69 -7.36 -7.17 9.15
N PHE A 70 -6.30 -6.60 8.57
CA PHE A 70 -5.06 -7.33 8.30
C PHE A 70 -4.00 -7.22 9.38
N ARG A 71 -4.25 -6.44 10.40
CA ARG A 71 -3.23 -6.12 11.41
C ARG A 71 -2.51 -7.33 11.99
N ASP A 72 -3.28 -8.34 12.36
CA ASP A 72 -2.74 -9.52 13.04
C ASP A 72 -2.61 -10.73 12.12
N LYS A 73 -2.66 -10.51 10.82
CA LYS A 73 -2.56 -11.59 9.85
C LYS A 73 -1.15 -11.69 9.31
N ASN A 74 -0.57 -12.86 9.44
CA ASN A 74 0.82 -13.09 9.07
C ASN A 74 1.07 -13.03 7.57
N ASP A 75 0.04 -13.26 6.78
CA ASP A 75 0.16 -13.31 5.32
C ASP A 75 -0.34 -12.05 4.63
N ALA A 76 -0.54 -10.98 5.39
CA ALA A 76 -0.96 -9.70 4.80
C ALA A 76 0.15 -9.12 3.92
N PRO A 77 -0.19 -8.56 2.76
CA PRO A 77 0.82 -7.92 1.92
C PRO A 77 1.29 -6.61 2.54
N PRO A 78 2.46 -6.12 2.16
CA PRO A 78 2.87 -4.77 2.57
C PRO A 78 1.90 -3.74 2.01
N ILE A 79 1.57 -2.74 2.81
CA ILE A 79 0.59 -1.71 2.46
C ILE A 79 1.22 -0.33 2.57
N ILE A 80 1.11 0.44 1.49
CA ILE A 80 1.44 1.86 1.48
C ILE A 80 0.12 2.61 1.56
N MET A 81 -0.03 3.49 2.52
CA MET A 81 -1.23 4.29 2.64
C MET A 81 -1.03 5.65 1.98
N ILE A 82 -2.01 6.06 1.17
CA ILE A 82 -2.04 7.40 0.59
C ILE A 82 -3.29 8.12 1.08
N THR A 83 -3.21 9.43 1.29
CA THR A 83 -4.33 10.16 1.85
C THR A 83 -4.21 11.66 1.62
N ALA A 84 -5.36 12.34 1.46
CA ALA A 84 -5.43 13.78 1.47
C ALA A 84 -5.43 14.37 2.89
N ASN A 85 -5.57 13.52 3.90
CA ASN A 85 -5.69 13.98 5.28
C ASN A 85 -4.31 14.34 5.85
N GLU A 86 -4.24 15.49 6.55
CA GLU A 86 -2.98 16.01 7.06
C GLU A 86 -2.72 15.69 8.53
N GLY A 87 -3.65 15.06 9.21
CA GLY A 87 -3.54 14.86 10.65
C GLY A 87 -2.39 13.93 11.03
N SER A 88 -1.54 14.38 11.96
CA SER A 88 -0.45 13.54 12.47
C SER A 88 -0.97 12.32 13.23
N ARG A 89 -2.15 12.40 13.81
CA ARG A 89 -2.78 11.26 14.47
C ARG A 89 -3.07 10.14 13.49
N HIS A 90 -3.48 10.48 12.28
CA HIS A 90 -3.77 9.49 11.26
C HIS A 90 -2.51 8.77 10.83
N LYS A 91 -1.42 9.51 10.69
CA LYS A 91 -0.15 8.90 10.35
C LYS A 91 0.33 7.95 11.45
N ALA A 92 0.27 8.40 12.69
CA ALA A 92 0.70 7.56 13.81
C ALA A 92 -0.13 6.29 13.91
N TYR A 93 -1.43 6.39 13.71
CA TYR A 93 -2.31 5.22 13.76
C TYR A 93 -2.03 4.26 12.61
N ALA A 94 -1.83 4.78 11.41
CA ALA A 94 -1.51 3.94 10.27
C ALA A 94 -0.19 3.20 10.49
N GLU A 95 0.80 3.88 11.02
CA GLU A 95 2.08 3.26 11.35
C GLU A 95 1.93 2.19 12.42
N TYR A 96 1.12 2.46 13.42
CA TYR A 96 0.80 1.47 14.44
C TYR A 96 0.13 0.23 13.81
N LEU A 97 -0.71 0.42 12.81
CA LEU A 97 -1.36 -0.68 12.11
C LEU A 97 -0.45 -1.39 11.10
N GLY A 98 0.78 -0.90 10.93
CA GLY A 98 1.79 -1.62 10.19
C GLY A 98 1.99 -1.24 8.73
N VAL A 99 1.54 -0.05 8.31
CA VAL A 99 1.83 0.40 6.95
C VAL A 99 3.34 0.59 6.77
N ILE A 100 3.84 0.29 5.59
CA ILE A 100 5.27 0.46 5.33
C ILE A 100 5.61 1.90 4.98
N ASP A 101 4.62 2.68 4.55
CA ASP A 101 4.79 4.11 4.30
C ASP A 101 3.44 4.80 4.32
N TYR A 102 3.46 6.10 4.59
CA TYR A 102 2.26 6.94 4.65
C TYR A 102 2.55 8.19 3.84
N ILE A 103 1.85 8.36 2.72
CA ILE A 103 2.14 9.42 1.76
C ILE A 103 0.93 10.33 1.62
N ARG A 104 1.17 11.63 1.76
CA ARG A 104 0.10 12.61 1.70
C ARG A 104 -0.09 13.12 0.26
N LYS A 105 -1.35 13.22 -0.13
CA LYS A 105 -1.72 13.81 -1.43
C LYS A 105 -1.71 15.33 -1.33
N PRO A 106 -1.31 16.05 -2.36
CA PRO A 106 -0.67 15.53 -3.57
C PRO A 106 0.78 15.16 -3.33
N PHE A 107 1.29 14.22 -4.11
CA PHE A 107 2.67 13.74 -3.97
C PHE A 107 3.34 13.68 -5.34
N ALA A 108 4.65 13.73 -5.34
CA ALA A 108 5.41 13.45 -6.54
C ALA A 108 5.39 11.95 -6.82
N MET A 109 5.26 11.57 -8.09
CA MET A 109 5.22 10.16 -8.44
C MET A 109 6.50 9.44 -7.98
N GLU A 110 7.64 10.12 -8.05
CA GLU A 110 8.91 9.57 -7.57
C GLU A 110 8.87 9.17 -6.10
N ARG A 111 8.16 9.97 -5.30
CA ARG A 111 8.02 9.66 -3.87
C ARG A 111 7.27 8.35 -3.66
N LEU A 112 6.20 8.14 -4.42
CA LEU A 112 5.44 6.90 -4.33
C LEU A 112 6.26 5.73 -4.88
N MET A 113 6.97 5.93 -5.98
CA MET A 113 7.77 4.85 -6.56
C MET A 113 8.89 4.41 -5.64
N GLU A 114 9.48 5.31 -4.87
CA GLU A 114 10.46 4.93 -3.86
C GLU A 114 9.86 4.01 -2.80
N ALA A 115 8.65 4.34 -2.34
CA ALA A 115 7.97 3.51 -1.36
C ALA A 115 7.61 2.14 -1.94
N VAL A 116 7.17 2.10 -3.20
CA VAL A 116 6.85 0.84 -3.88
C VAL A 116 8.10 -0.03 -3.95
N GLU A 117 9.23 0.55 -4.36
CA GLU A 117 10.48 -0.21 -4.46
C GLU A 117 10.87 -0.80 -3.12
N ARG A 118 10.79 -0.04 -2.05
CA ARG A 118 11.10 -0.54 -0.72
C ARG A 118 10.15 -1.65 -0.28
N GLY A 119 8.87 -1.52 -0.64
CA GLY A 119 7.87 -2.53 -0.28
C GLY A 119 8.06 -3.84 -1.02
N LEU A 120 8.47 -3.76 -2.29
CA LEU A 120 8.69 -4.96 -3.09
C LEU A 120 10.05 -5.62 -2.82
N ASN A 121 11.03 -4.82 -2.40
CA ASN A 121 12.39 -5.30 -2.14
C ASN A 121 12.84 -4.81 -0.77
N PRO A 122 12.25 -5.36 0.30
CA PRO A 122 12.61 -4.90 1.63
C PRO A 122 14.07 -5.25 1.94
N PRO A 123 14.74 -4.41 2.75
CA PRO A 123 16.10 -4.73 3.13
C PRO A 123 16.14 -6.02 3.93
N PRO A 124 17.26 -6.75 3.90
CA PRO A 124 17.38 -7.97 4.69
C PRO A 124 17.20 -7.67 6.18
N PRO A 125 16.70 -8.64 6.95
CA PRO A 125 16.52 -8.44 8.39
C PRO A 125 17.83 -8.05 9.04
N GLU A 126 17.74 -7.11 9.99
CA GLU A 126 18.91 -6.73 10.76
C GLU A 126 19.40 -7.88 11.61
N LYS A 127 20.72 -8.08 11.61
CA LYS A 127 21.31 -9.17 12.36
C LYS A 127 21.94 -8.73 13.68
N ASN A 128 21.61 -7.55 14.13
CA ASN A 128 22.17 -7.05 15.39
C ASN A 128 21.42 -7.69 16.57
N PRO A 129 22.10 -8.56 17.34
CA PRO A 129 21.41 -9.26 18.44
C PRO A 129 20.87 -8.32 19.50
N GLU A 130 21.44 -7.15 19.67
CA GLU A 130 20.99 -6.21 20.68
C GLU A 130 19.60 -5.68 20.41
N LYS A 131 19.18 -5.68 19.18
CA LYS A 131 17.84 -5.20 18.82
C LYS A 131 16.76 -6.23 19.04
N LYS A 132 17.12 -7.43 19.41
CA LYS A 132 16.15 -8.48 19.64
C LYS A 132 15.65 -8.53 21.07
N SER A 133 16.25 -7.78 21.90
CA SER A 133 15.86 -7.77 23.31
C SER A 133 14.60 -6.96 23.57
#